data_8c754452c3a8236f6d321a06eb400618
#
_entry.id   8c754452c3a8236f6d321a06eb400618
#
_cell.length_a   1.000
_cell.length_b   1.000
_cell.length_c   1.000
_cell.angle_alpha   90.00
_cell.angle_beta   90.00
_cell.angle_gamma   90.00
#
_symmetry.space_group_name_H-M   'P 1'
#
loop_
_entity.id
_entity.type
_entity.pdbx_description
1 polymer ?
#
loop_
_entity_poly.entity_id
_entity_poly.type
_entity_poly.pdbx_seq_one_letter_code
_entity_poly.pdbx_strand_id
1 'polypeptide(L)'
;MMKKRSTTYRLNKVDYAIFIIFSIAAAVMLYLFYRDLNSFTIKQSEEPVAKIYFKRNTAQRKFIDNDIWEVLTNSSDIYDGDRIRTSKNSEAYTEFNDTGIQIQLREKSMVQIFKNKKERNVDFIGGEIFVATTKPEEKVVIHYGKN
;
A
#
# COMPACT_ATOMS: atom_id res chain seq x y z
N MET A 1 35.16 -57.18 -16.43
CA MET A 1 35.49 -56.48 -15.16
C MET A 1 35.85 -55.04 -15.49
N MET A 2 34.86 -54.14 -15.39
CA MET A 2 35.03 -52.73 -15.76
C MET A 2 35.58 -51.94 -14.55
N LYS A 3 36.76 -51.40 -14.71
CA LYS A 3 37.46 -50.61 -13.69
C LYS A 3 36.87 -49.18 -13.71
N LYS A 4 36.08 -48.85 -12.70
CA LYS A 4 35.50 -47.53 -12.50
C LYS A 4 36.62 -46.52 -12.18
N ARG A 5 36.99 -45.66 -13.14
CA ARG A 5 37.93 -44.56 -12.90
C ARG A 5 37.23 -43.50 -12.03
N SER A 6 37.61 -43.43 -10.79
CA SER A 6 37.24 -42.29 -9.92
C SER A 6 38.09 -41.08 -10.35
N THR A 7 37.48 -40.15 -11.03
CA THR A 7 38.12 -38.86 -11.34
C THR A 7 38.02 -38.00 -10.09
N THR A 8 39.07 -37.91 -9.32
CA THR A 8 39.16 -37.01 -8.17
C THR A 8 39.43 -35.59 -8.72
N TYR A 9 38.40 -34.75 -8.77
CA TYR A 9 38.59 -33.34 -9.13
C TYR A 9 39.32 -32.65 -7.99
N ARG A 10 40.53 -32.20 -8.24
CA ARG A 10 41.32 -31.38 -7.31
C ARG A 10 40.91 -29.91 -7.57
N LEU A 11 40.10 -29.33 -6.68
CA LEU A 11 39.70 -27.95 -6.75
C LEU A 11 40.93 -27.04 -6.78
N ASN A 12 40.99 -26.18 -7.77
CA ASN A 12 42.07 -25.22 -7.94
C ASN A 12 41.80 -23.95 -7.13
N LYS A 13 42.81 -23.16 -6.81
CA LYS A 13 42.62 -21.87 -6.10
C LYS A 13 41.66 -20.92 -6.83
N VAL A 14 41.63 -21.04 -8.15
CA VAL A 14 40.68 -20.27 -8.99
C VAL A 14 39.24 -20.68 -8.75
N ASP A 15 38.94 -21.97 -8.53
CA ASP A 15 37.58 -22.46 -8.27
C ASP A 15 37.04 -21.92 -6.93
N TYR A 16 37.93 -21.85 -5.92
CA TYR A 16 37.58 -21.23 -4.64
C TYR A 16 37.32 -19.72 -4.78
N ALA A 17 38.11 -19.00 -5.57
CA ALA A 17 37.90 -17.58 -5.81
C ALA A 17 36.56 -17.32 -6.52
N ILE A 18 36.23 -18.12 -7.53
CA ILE A 18 34.94 -18.03 -8.24
C ILE A 18 33.80 -18.32 -7.28
N PHE A 19 33.90 -19.35 -6.45
CA PHE A 19 32.85 -19.69 -5.48
C PHE A 19 32.62 -18.58 -4.47
N ILE A 20 33.68 -17.93 -3.97
CA ILE A 20 33.58 -16.80 -3.05
C ILE A 20 32.87 -15.60 -3.72
N ILE A 21 33.24 -15.29 -4.97
CA ILE A 21 32.63 -14.19 -5.72
C ILE A 21 31.11 -14.43 -5.90
N PHE A 22 30.72 -15.64 -6.31
CA PHE A 22 29.31 -16.00 -6.45
C PHE A 22 28.53 -15.94 -5.12
N SER A 23 29.17 -16.40 -4.04
CA SER A 23 28.56 -16.35 -2.70
C SER A 23 28.33 -14.90 -2.23
N ILE A 24 29.29 -14.01 -2.47
CA ILE A 24 29.15 -12.58 -2.15
C ILE A 24 28.05 -11.95 -3.02
N ALA A 25 28.03 -12.23 -4.32
CA ALA A 25 26.99 -11.72 -5.23
C ALA A 25 25.59 -12.19 -4.82
N ALA A 26 25.43 -13.44 -4.44
CA ALA A 26 24.18 -13.99 -3.94
C ALA A 26 23.75 -13.32 -2.62
N ALA A 27 24.68 -13.11 -1.70
CA ALA A 27 24.39 -12.42 -0.43
C ALA A 27 23.95 -10.96 -0.64
N VAL A 28 24.61 -10.24 -1.56
CA VAL A 28 24.24 -8.88 -1.93
C VAL A 28 22.85 -8.84 -2.57
N MET A 29 22.55 -9.78 -3.48
CA MET A 29 21.23 -9.86 -4.11
C MET A 29 20.13 -10.17 -3.09
N LEU A 30 20.35 -11.09 -2.15
CA LEU A 30 19.43 -11.39 -1.06
C LEU A 30 19.21 -10.19 -0.14
N TYR A 31 20.28 -9.45 0.17
CA TYR A 31 20.18 -8.23 0.98
C TYR A 31 19.37 -7.15 0.27
N LEU A 32 19.61 -6.91 -1.02
CA LEU A 32 18.84 -5.94 -1.82
C LEU A 32 17.37 -6.35 -1.92
N PHE A 33 17.10 -7.64 -2.14
CA PHE A 33 15.75 -8.17 -2.19
C PHE A 33 15.01 -8.01 -0.83
N TYR A 34 15.71 -8.34 0.27
CA TYR A 34 15.15 -8.15 1.62
C TYR A 34 14.87 -6.67 1.92
N ARG A 35 15.78 -5.78 1.51
CA ARG A 35 15.58 -4.32 1.64
C ARG A 35 14.38 -3.85 0.82
N ASP A 36 14.23 -4.36 -0.39
CA ASP A 36 13.14 -4.00 -1.29
C ASP A 36 11.79 -4.49 -0.73
N LEU A 37 11.70 -5.72 -0.25
CA LEU A 37 10.51 -6.24 0.45
C LEU A 37 10.11 -5.38 1.65
N ASN A 38 11.06 -4.90 2.44
CA ASN A 38 10.78 -4.04 3.58
C ASN A 38 10.41 -2.61 3.18
N SER A 39 10.86 -2.13 2.02
CA SER A 39 10.51 -0.79 1.53
C SER A 39 9.07 -0.71 1.01
N PHE A 40 8.44 -1.84 0.66
CA PHE A 40 7.01 -1.88 0.32
C PHE A 40 6.08 -1.60 1.51
N THR A 41 6.58 -1.68 2.73
CA THR A 41 5.72 -1.61 3.92
C THR A 41 5.57 -0.18 4.47
N ILE A 42 6.34 0.82 4.01
CA ILE A 42 6.45 2.05 4.82
C ILE A 42 6.47 3.32 3.97
N LYS A 43 5.29 3.88 3.75
CA LYS A 43 5.10 5.33 3.80
C LYS A 43 4.89 5.77 5.26
N GLN A 44 5.65 5.20 6.17
CA GLN A 44 5.53 5.41 7.62
C GLN A 44 6.13 6.74 8.09
N SER A 45 6.61 7.59 7.17
CA SER A 45 7.13 8.93 7.51
C SER A 45 6.08 10.04 7.34
N GLU A 46 4.91 9.75 6.79
CA GLU A 46 3.83 10.72 6.66
C GLU A 46 2.79 10.50 7.76
N GLU A 47 2.27 11.59 8.34
CA GLU A 47 1.16 11.49 9.27
C GLU A 47 -0.10 11.02 8.55
N PRO A 48 -0.81 10.02 9.09
CA PRO A 48 -2.07 9.57 8.49
C PRO A 48 -3.10 10.70 8.52
N VAL A 49 -3.75 10.92 7.39
CA VAL A 49 -4.75 11.99 7.23
C VAL A 49 -6.15 11.55 7.66
N ALA A 50 -6.42 10.26 7.56
CA ALA A 50 -7.69 9.68 7.93
C ALA A 50 -7.52 8.23 8.41
N LYS A 51 -8.58 7.65 8.94
CA LYS A 51 -8.58 6.28 9.43
C LYS A 51 -9.87 5.57 9.06
N ILE A 52 -9.79 4.28 8.70
CA ILE A 52 -10.96 3.43 8.57
C ILE A 52 -11.42 3.01 9.97
N TYR A 53 -12.54 3.50 10.43
CA TYR A 53 -13.07 3.11 11.74
C TYR A 53 -14.05 1.93 11.67
N PHE A 54 -14.67 1.71 10.51
CA PHE A 54 -15.53 0.56 10.27
C PHE A 54 -15.53 0.18 8.79
N LYS A 55 -15.60 -1.10 8.52
CA LYS A 55 -15.88 -1.63 7.17
C LYS A 55 -16.73 -2.88 7.24
N ARG A 56 -17.51 -3.09 6.19
CA ARG A 56 -18.23 -4.32 5.92
C ARG A 56 -17.71 -4.93 4.62
N ASN A 57 -17.38 -6.20 4.66
CA ASN A 57 -16.80 -6.96 3.54
C ASN A 57 -15.47 -6.37 3.03
N THR A 58 -15.31 -6.19 1.71
CA THR A 58 -14.03 -5.88 1.09
C THR A 58 -13.88 -4.40 0.77
N ALA A 59 -12.99 -3.75 1.47
CA ALA A 59 -12.46 -2.44 1.13
C ALA A 59 -10.96 -2.56 0.86
N GLN A 60 -10.46 -1.86 -0.13
CA GLN A 60 -9.06 -1.90 -0.54
C GLN A 60 -8.51 -0.49 -0.69
N ARG A 61 -7.23 -0.36 -0.44
CA ARG A 61 -6.44 0.86 -0.62
C ARG A 61 -5.39 0.66 -1.67
N LYS A 62 -5.07 1.73 -2.38
CA LYS A 62 -3.91 1.83 -3.27
C LYS A 62 -3.19 3.12 -2.94
N PHE A 63 -1.89 3.04 -2.62
CA PHE A 63 -1.04 4.22 -2.44
C PHE A 63 -0.82 4.94 -3.77
N ILE A 64 -0.57 6.25 -3.71
CA ILE A 64 -0.36 7.08 -4.91
C ILE A 64 0.83 6.58 -5.76
N ASP A 65 1.89 6.10 -5.10
CA ASP A 65 3.13 5.66 -5.74
C ASP A 65 3.21 4.14 -5.96
N ASN A 66 2.13 3.41 -5.72
CA ASN A 66 2.10 1.97 -5.83
C ASN A 66 0.89 1.51 -6.65
N ASP A 67 1.08 0.52 -7.51
CA ASP A 67 -0.01 -0.05 -8.30
C ASP A 67 -0.73 -1.22 -7.65
N ILE A 68 -0.32 -1.59 -6.45
CA ILE A 68 -0.88 -2.74 -5.71
C ILE A 68 -2.05 -2.29 -4.82
N TRP A 69 -3.15 -3.04 -4.89
CA TRP A 69 -4.29 -2.88 -4.01
C TRP A 69 -4.13 -3.71 -2.75
N GLU A 70 -4.13 -3.07 -1.60
CA GLU A 70 -4.07 -3.70 -0.29
C GLU A 70 -5.46 -3.78 0.34
N VAL A 71 -5.76 -4.89 1.00
CA VAL A 71 -7.02 -5.05 1.74
C VAL A 71 -6.93 -4.25 3.04
N LEU A 72 -7.90 -3.34 3.22
CA LEU A 72 -8.04 -2.57 4.44
C LEU A 72 -8.66 -3.42 5.56
N THR A 73 -8.27 -3.11 6.78
CA THR A 73 -8.88 -3.63 8.01
C THR A 73 -9.52 -2.48 8.79
N ASN A 74 -10.29 -2.80 9.82
CA ASN A 74 -10.71 -1.78 10.78
C ASN A 74 -9.46 -1.19 11.44
N SER A 75 -9.46 0.10 11.61
CA SER A 75 -8.31 0.88 12.12
C SER A 75 -7.13 1.03 11.17
N SER A 76 -7.27 0.70 9.88
CA SER A 76 -6.25 1.02 8.88
C SER A 76 -6.11 2.53 8.71
N ASP A 77 -4.87 3.00 8.75
CA ASP A 77 -4.53 4.40 8.49
C ASP A 77 -4.59 4.70 6.99
N ILE A 78 -5.04 5.90 6.64
CA ILE A 78 -5.13 6.41 5.28
C ILE A 78 -4.21 7.62 5.15
N TYR A 79 -3.44 7.67 4.08
CA TYR A 79 -2.44 8.70 3.82
C TYR A 79 -2.86 9.62 2.69
N ASP A 80 -2.14 10.72 2.55
CA ASP A 80 -2.37 11.69 1.48
C ASP A 80 -2.18 11.05 0.10
N GLY A 81 -3.15 11.26 -0.79
CA GLY A 81 -3.17 10.70 -2.13
C GLY A 81 -3.64 9.23 -2.24
N ASP A 82 -3.98 8.58 -1.13
CA ASP A 82 -4.50 7.21 -1.17
C ASP A 82 -5.84 7.11 -1.90
N ARG A 83 -5.97 6.06 -2.70
CA ARG A 83 -7.25 5.66 -3.30
C ARG A 83 -7.88 4.55 -2.48
N ILE A 84 -9.16 4.70 -2.20
CA ILE A 84 -9.97 3.70 -1.50
C ILE A 84 -11.06 3.23 -2.43
N ARG A 85 -11.25 1.92 -2.49
CA ARG A 85 -12.38 1.33 -3.23
C ARG A 85 -13.10 0.29 -2.39
N THR A 86 -14.40 0.17 -2.64
CA THR A 86 -15.26 -0.87 -2.08
C THR A 86 -15.73 -1.82 -3.17
N SER A 87 -15.88 -3.09 -2.81
CA SER A 87 -16.43 -4.12 -3.69
C SER A 87 -17.97 -4.12 -3.65
N LYS A 88 -18.59 -5.05 -4.37
CA LYS A 88 -20.03 -5.31 -4.28
C LYS A 88 -20.41 -5.72 -2.84
N ASN A 89 -21.55 -5.25 -2.37
CA ASN A 89 -22.06 -5.48 -1.00
C ASN A 89 -21.10 -5.07 0.11
N SER A 90 -20.21 -4.12 -0.17
CA SER A 90 -19.18 -3.65 0.77
C SER A 90 -19.41 -2.19 1.13
N GLU A 91 -18.98 -1.83 2.32
CA GLU A 91 -19.00 -0.45 2.82
C GLU A 91 -17.71 -0.16 3.57
N ALA A 92 -17.28 1.09 3.53
CA ALA A 92 -16.18 1.59 4.32
C ALA A 92 -16.51 2.96 4.91
N TYR A 93 -16.15 3.16 6.16
CA TYR A 93 -16.35 4.41 6.89
C TYR A 93 -14.98 4.93 7.26
N THR A 94 -14.66 6.10 6.74
CA THR A 94 -13.39 6.78 6.94
C THR A 94 -13.63 8.07 7.70
N GLU A 95 -12.76 8.37 8.66
CA GLU A 95 -12.81 9.61 9.43
C GLU A 95 -11.47 10.35 9.31
N PHE A 96 -11.52 11.64 8.99
CA PHE A 96 -10.34 12.50 9.00
C PHE A 96 -9.87 12.78 10.42
N ASN A 97 -8.59 12.55 10.69
CA ASN A 97 -8.02 12.61 12.05
C ASN A 97 -8.10 14.00 12.69
N ASP A 98 -8.04 15.05 11.90
CA ASP A 98 -7.96 16.44 12.39
C ASP A 98 -9.33 17.16 12.42
N THR A 99 -10.22 16.83 11.54
CA THR A 99 -11.52 17.50 11.40
C THR A 99 -12.69 16.69 11.95
N GLY A 100 -12.51 15.36 12.05
CA GLY A 100 -13.60 14.46 12.42
C GLY A 100 -14.68 14.34 11.33
N ILE A 101 -14.37 14.78 10.11
CA ILE A 101 -15.25 14.59 8.96
C ILE A 101 -15.28 13.11 8.62
N GLN A 102 -16.48 12.57 8.47
CA GLN A 102 -16.73 11.18 8.15
C GLN A 102 -17.20 11.04 6.71
N ILE A 103 -16.60 10.06 6.02
CA ILE A 103 -16.98 9.68 4.67
C ILE A 103 -17.39 8.21 4.69
N GLN A 104 -18.63 7.95 4.31
CA GLN A 104 -19.12 6.60 4.07
C GLN A 104 -19.06 6.31 2.58
N LEU A 105 -18.32 5.28 2.22
CA LEU A 105 -18.29 4.70 0.88
C LEU A 105 -19.28 3.53 0.84
N ARG A 106 -20.24 3.59 -0.08
CA ARG A 106 -21.15 2.48 -0.37
C ARG A 106 -20.50 1.47 -1.29
N GLU A 107 -21.24 0.48 -1.71
CA GLU A 107 -20.72 -0.55 -2.61
C GLU A 107 -20.25 0.02 -3.95
N LYS A 108 -19.22 -0.59 -4.54
CA LYS A 108 -18.64 -0.23 -5.84
C LYS A 108 -18.23 1.24 -5.94
N SER A 109 -17.85 1.83 -4.83
CA SER A 109 -17.40 3.21 -4.76
C SER A 109 -15.88 3.31 -4.79
N MET A 110 -15.39 4.42 -5.33
CA MET A 110 -13.96 4.74 -5.36
C MET A 110 -13.76 6.23 -5.13
N VAL A 111 -12.86 6.53 -4.20
CA VAL A 111 -12.44 7.89 -3.87
C VAL A 111 -10.93 7.97 -3.78
N GLN A 112 -10.38 9.16 -3.98
CA GLN A 112 -9.00 9.49 -3.66
C GLN A 112 -9.00 10.63 -2.64
N ILE A 113 -8.21 10.50 -1.59
CA ILE A 113 -8.19 11.42 -0.46
C ILE A 113 -6.95 12.29 -0.54
N PHE A 114 -7.12 13.62 -0.45
CA PHE A 114 -6.03 14.57 -0.42
C PHE A 114 -6.13 15.51 0.79
N LYS A 115 -4.98 15.74 1.43
CA LYS A 115 -4.84 16.73 2.50
C LYS A 115 -4.26 18.02 1.94
N ASN A 116 -5.08 19.04 1.83
CA ASN A 116 -4.57 20.39 1.59
C ASN A 116 -4.51 21.17 2.93
N LYS A 117 -3.63 22.17 3.03
CA LYS A 117 -3.40 22.93 4.28
C LYS A 117 -4.66 23.59 4.88
N LYS A 118 -5.67 23.87 4.07
CA LYS A 118 -6.89 24.58 4.48
C LYS A 118 -8.19 23.81 4.25
N GLU A 119 -8.17 22.77 3.42
CA GLU A 119 -9.38 22.07 2.98
C GLU A 119 -9.09 20.58 2.85
N ARG A 120 -10.10 19.76 3.06
CA ARG A 120 -10.05 18.33 2.77
C ARG A 120 -10.63 18.11 1.39
N ASN A 121 -9.79 17.64 0.48
CA ASN A 121 -10.19 17.36 -0.89
C ASN A 121 -10.41 15.86 -1.06
N VAL A 122 -11.55 15.53 -1.63
CA VAL A 122 -11.92 14.16 -1.96
C VAL A 122 -12.26 14.11 -3.44
N ASP A 123 -11.44 13.43 -4.20
CA ASP A 123 -11.74 13.16 -5.59
C ASP A 123 -12.66 11.95 -5.66
N PHE A 124 -13.91 12.19 -5.99
CA PHE A 124 -14.89 11.13 -6.20
C PHE A 124 -14.77 10.59 -7.62
N ILE A 125 -14.41 9.31 -7.71
CA ILE A 125 -14.15 8.65 -8.99
C ILE A 125 -15.40 7.90 -9.47
N GLY A 126 -16.19 7.36 -8.55
CA GLY A 126 -17.44 6.68 -8.91
C GLY A 126 -18.09 5.96 -7.73
N GLY A 127 -19.34 5.57 -7.92
CA GLY A 127 -20.14 4.88 -6.92
C GLY A 127 -21.09 5.80 -6.15
N GLU A 128 -21.19 5.62 -4.84
CA GLU A 128 -22.02 6.40 -3.93
C GLU A 128 -21.27 6.68 -2.64
N ILE A 129 -21.21 7.94 -2.24
CA ILE A 129 -20.60 8.37 -0.98
C ILE A 129 -21.56 9.25 -0.20
N PHE A 130 -21.47 9.17 1.13
CA PHE A 130 -22.11 10.10 2.06
C PHE A 130 -21.04 10.78 2.90
N VAL A 131 -21.18 12.08 3.07
CA VAL A 131 -20.27 12.87 3.88
C VAL A 131 -21.05 13.46 5.05
N ALA A 132 -20.54 13.23 6.25
CA ALA A 132 -21.08 13.78 7.47
C ALA A 132 -19.99 14.57 8.20
N THR A 133 -20.36 15.69 8.79
CA THR A 133 -19.48 16.47 9.65
C THR A 133 -20.15 16.76 10.97
N THR A 134 -19.39 16.63 12.04
CA THR A 134 -19.84 17.01 13.38
C THR A 134 -19.54 18.48 13.67
N LYS A 135 -18.70 19.12 12.84
CA LYS A 135 -18.28 20.52 13.00
C LYS A 135 -18.70 21.33 11.78
N PRO A 136 -19.68 22.23 11.89
CA PRO A 136 -20.22 22.98 10.74
C PRO A 136 -19.21 23.94 10.09
N GLU A 137 -18.12 24.25 10.75
CA GLU A 137 -17.06 25.14 10.24
C GLU A 137 -16.08 24.44 9.29
N GLU A 138 -16.02 23.11 9.32
CA GLU A 138 -15.11 22.32 8.51
C GLU A 138 -15.69 22.06 7.11
N LYS A 139 -14.89 22.33 6.09
CA LYS A 139 -15.27 22.17 4.69
C LYS A 139 -14.58 20.98 4.06
N VAL A 140 -15.36 20.17 3.36
CA VAL A 140 -14.87 19.16 2.41
C VAL A 140 -15.19 19.63 1.02
N VAL A 141 -14.20 19.61 0.15
CA VAL A 141 -14.38 19.86 -1.27
C VAL A 141 -14.38 18.52 -2.00
N ILE A 142 -15.50 18.20 -2.63
CA ILE A 142 -15.64 16.99 -3.41
C ILE A 142 -15.46 17.36 -4.88
N HIS A 143 -14.42 16.82 -5.48
CA HIS A 143 -14.19 16.93 -6.91
C HIS A 143 -14.73 15.69 -7.62
N TYR A 144 -15.54 15.88 -8.64
CA TYR A 144 -15.94 14.79 -9.51
C TYR A 144 -14.86 14.63 -10.59
N GLY A 145 -14.19 13.46 -10.57
CA GLY A 145 -13.22 13.13 -11.61
C GLY A 145 -13.90 13.16 -12.98
N LYS A 146 -13.44 14.02 -13.87
CA LYS A 146 -13.72 13.88 -15.29
C LYS A 146 -12.91 12.68 -15.79
N ASN A 147 -13.58 11.63 -16.26
CA ASN A 147 -13.01 10.63 -17.14
C ASN A 147 -12.48 11.28 -18.41
#